data_972adedb82c553024b07dddf1815ee08
#
_entry.id   972adedb82c553024b07dddf1815ee08
#
_cell.length_a   1.000
_cell.length_b   1.000
_cell.length_c   1.000
_cell.angle_alpha   90.00
_cell.angle_beta   90.00
_cell.angle_gamma   90.00
#
_symmetry.space_group_name_H-M   'P 1'
#
loop_
_entity.id
_entity.type
_entity.pdbx_description
1 polymer ?
#
loop_
_entity_poly.entity_id
_entity_poly.type
_entity_poly.pdbx_seq_one_letter_code
_entity_poly.pdbx_strand_id
1 'polypeptide(L)'
;MLLSYKDLKPVTTTYEDCQDGYYHLKKDTENFPDAWCYIVWSRRGPGKTYSALKTHVLEQFPIIYLKRTVEDVNTISSGSNTHNADLSPYVPINRDMLTDVEPQPISKGLGAFYKFLDGEPVNEPISYIMALNKIKSVKGFEASRCKWVVLDEFIPQIGERINHREGEQLMDLYMSVLRDKVARGDEELKLILFANAEDISTPITRELEVIDDMAKLNISGENNIMYLEDRGILLHHIVNEEVPAVRMQDNQLGIYKAMKNTAWGRKTFEGEFANNDFSNVCHMSLKNMQGFAHLHYKAHDYYIYIKEETGQFYMCESKCKCVEFDYDLSLENDQKRFFDEIYFTLREACINDRFKFKAYSMYDLIINYKKFFNV
;
A
#
# COMPACT_ATOMS: atom_id res chain seq x y z
N MET A 1 10.13 -12.39 9.45
CA MET A 1 9.52 -12.81 10.74
C MET A 1 8.01 -12.64 10.68
N LEU A 2 7.23 -13.64 11.13
CA LEU A 2 5.75 -13.59 11.22
C LEU A 2 5.36 -13.42 12.70
N LEU A 3 4.47 -12.48 12.98
CA LEU A 3 4.06 -12.11 14.32
C LEU A 3 2.55 -11.83 14.38
N SER A 4 1.99 -11.95 15.59
CA SER A 4 0.69 -11.39 15.92
C SER A 4 0.87 -10.02 16.59
N TYR A 5 -0.10 -9.13 16.47
CA TYR A 5 -0.09 -7.84 17.17
C TYR A 5 0.06 -7.98 18.70
N LYS A 6 -0.30 -9.16 19.26
CA LYS A 6 -0.14 -9.49 20.68
C LYS A 6 1.31 -9.67 21.11
N ASP A 7 2.20 -9.97 20.17
CA ASP A 7 3.63 -10.15 20.40
C ASP A 7 4.37 -8.82 20.46
N LEU A 8 3.74 -7.72 20.02
CA LEU A 8 4.34 -6.39 20.05
C LEU A 8 4.50 -5.88 21.49
N LYS A 9 5.67 -5.31 21.76
CA LYS A 9 5.93 -4.65 23.04
C LYS A 9 5.02 -3.44 23.21
N PRO A 10 4.59 -3.13 24.45
CA PRO A 10 3.90 -1.88 24.73
C PRO A 10 4.76 -0.68 24.35
N VAL A 11 4.13 0.40 23.92
CA VAL A 11 4.81 1.68 23.65
C VAL A 11 5.38 2.23 24.95
N THR A 12 6.63 2.67 24.91
CA THR A 12 7.35 3.19 26.10
C THR A 12 7.07 4.65 26.39
N THR A 13 6.14 5.28 25.68
CA THR A 13 5.81 6.69 25.84
C THR A 13 4.67 6.94 26.81
N THR A 14 4.64 8.17 27.33
CA THR A 14 3.58 8.71 28.19
C THR A 14 2.24 8.95 27.50
N TYR A 15 2.05 8.42 26.28
CA TYR A 15 0.75 8.49 25.61
C TYR A 15 -0.22 7.52 26.28
N GLU A 16 -1.01 8.02 27.20
CA GLU A 16 -2.13 7.32 27.84
C GLU A 16 -3.09 6.69 26.82
N ASP A 17 -3.09 7.23 25.60
CA ASP A 17 -4.00 6.88 24.51
C ASP A 17 -3.65 5.61 23.75
N CYS A 18 -2.49 4.97 23.96
CA CYS A 18 -2.12 3.74 23.23
C CYS A 18 -2.96 2.52 23.62
N GLN A 19 -3.89 2.66 24.55
CA GLN A 19 -4.85 1.63 24.97
C GLN A 19 -6.31 2.02 24.69
N ASP A 20 -6.53 3.04 23.87
CA ASP A 20 -7.86 3.55 23.53
C ASP A 20 -8.68 2.61 22.62
N GLY A 21 -8.07 1.52 22.15
CA GLY A 21 -8.70 0.54 21.27
C GLY A 21 -8.69 0.94 19.80
N TYR A 22 -7.84 1.89 19.41
CA TYR A 22 -7.50 2.25 18.03
C TYR A 22 -6.09 1.83 17.65
N TYR A 23 -5.75 1.95 16.36
CA TYR A 23 -4.42 1.68 15.88
C TYR A 23 -3.45 2.83 16.17
N HIS A 24 -2.23 2.50 16.57
CA HIS A 24 -1.16 3.45 16.83
C HIS A 24 0.10 3.10 16.04
N LEU A 25 0.45 3.91 15.03
CA LEU A 25 1.66 3.75 14.20
C LEU A 25 2.94 3.73 15.04
N LYS A 26 2.97 4.48 16.15
CA LYS A 26 4.12 4.51 17.05
C LYS A 26 4.47 3.14 17.59
N LYS A 27 3.49 2.27 17.81
CA LYS A 27 3.71 0.89 18.24
C LYS A 27 4.53 0.10 17.20
N ASP A 28 4.24 0.30 15.93
CA ASP A 28 4.99 -0.34 14.84
C ASP A 28 6.41 0.25 14.73
N THR A 29 6.55 1.58 14.76
CA THR A 29 7.85 2.23 14.60
C THR A 29 8.80 1.97 15.77
N GLU A 30 8.30 1.75 16.98
CA GLU A 30 9.11 1.38 18.15
C GLU A 30 9.48 -0.12 18.17
N ASN A 31 8.60 -1.01 17.71
CA ASN A 31 8.90 -2.43 17.64
C ASN A 31 9.80 -2.82 16.47
N PHE A 32 9.77 -2.04 15.39
CA PHE A 32 10.55 -2.28 14.15
C PHE A 32 11.31 -1.01 13.73
N PRO A 33 12.21 -0.48 14.57
CA PRO A 33 12.90 0.78 14.32
C PRO A 33 13.76 0.75 13.05
N ASP A 34 14.27 -0.43 12.67
CA ASP A 34 15.12 -0.63 11.50
C ASP A 34 14.33 -0.74 10.18
N ALA A 35 13.00 -0.77 10.24
CA ALA A 35 12.19 -0.73 9.03
C ALA A 35 12.23 0.68 8.41
N TRP A 36 12.53 0.75 7.12
CA TRP A 36 12.43 2.00 6.35
C TRP A 36 11.06 2.19 5.72
N CYS A 37 10.31 1.10 5.49
CA CYS A 37 8.99 1.10 4.88
C CYS A 37 7.98 0.34 5.74
N TYR A 38 6.84 0.98 6.02
CA TYR A 38 5.73 0.44 6.79
C TYR A 38 4.50 0.41 5.88
N ILE A 39 3.99 -0.77 5.57
CA ILE A 39 2.79 -0.98 4.76
C ILE A 39 1.69 -1.47 5.69
N VAL A 40 0.71 -0.60 5.95
CA VAL A 40 -0.36 -0.87 6.91
C VAL A 40 -1.70 -0.80 6.23
N TRP A 41 -2.43 -1.89 6.26
CA TRP A 41 -3.77 -1.93 5.67
C TRP A 41 -4.80 -2.50 6.63
N SER A 42 -6.04 -2.15 6.40
CA SER A 42 -7.16 -2.57 7.25
C SER A 42 -8.49 -2.26 6.57
N ARG A 43 -9.55 -2.49 7.30
CA ARG A 43 -10.83 -1.83 7.08
C ARG A 43 -10.74 -0.31 7.26
N ARG A 44 -11.83 0.42 6.98
CA ARG A 44 -11.95 1.84 7.31
C ARG A 44 -12.16 2.05 8.81
N GLY A 45 -11.67 3.18 9.34
CA GLY A 45 -11.94 3.65 10.69
C GLY A 45 -10.94 3.31 11.80
N PRO A 46 -9.92 2.41 11.67
CA PRO A 46 -8.97 2.12 12.74
C PRO A 46 -8.10 3.30 13.21
N GLY A 47 -8.07 4.42 12.46
CA GLY A 47 -7.30 5.59 12.87
C GLY A 47 -5.88 5.66 12.26
N LYS A 48 -5.59 4.95 11.16
CA LYS A 48 -4.26 4.94 10.52
C LYS A 48 -3.70 6.33 10.27
N THR A 49 -4.40 7.15 9.50
CA THR A 49 -4.00 8.52 9.16
C THR A 49 -3.93 9.40 10.40
N TYR A 50 -4.94 9.31 11.27
CA TYR A 50 -4.97 10.04 12.53
C TYR A 50 -3.74 9.73 13.40
N SER A 51 -3.37 8.46 13.54
CA SER A 51 -2.21 8.04 14.32
C SER A 51 -0.90 8.64 13.81
N ALA A 52 -0.68 8.62 12.47
CA ALA A 52 0.53 9.23 11.89
C ALA A 52 0.59 10.74 12.12
N LEU A 53 -0.53 11.44 11.87
CA LEU A 53 -0.62 12.88 12.06
C LEU A 53 -0.51 13.28 13.53
N LYS A 54 -1.13 12.55 14.44
CA LYS A 54 -0.99 12.78 15.89
C LYS A 54 0.45 12.61 16.34
N THR A 55 1.10 11.53 15.92
CA THR A 55 2.48 11.21 16.33
C THR A 55 3.45 12.30 15.92
N HIS A 56 3.46 12.72 14.63
CA HIS A 56 4.42 13.71 14.18
C HIS A 56 4.19 15.10 14.82
N VAL A 57 2.93 15.47 15.11
CA VAL A 57 2.61 16.74 15.82
C VAL A 57 3.11 16.68 17.26
N LEU A 58 2.91 15.57 17.96
CA LEU A 58 3.37 15.39 19.35
C LEU A 58 4.89 15.36 19.45
N GLU A 59 5.56 14.67 18.52
CA GLU A 59 7.02 14.53 18.51
C GLU A 59 7.72 15.69 17.78
N GLN A 60 6.95 16.63 17.23
CA GLN A 60 7.43 17.89 16.66
C GLN A 60 8.45 17.71 15.52
N PHE A 61 8.20 16.78 14.60
CA PHE A 61 9.00 16.63 13.39
C PHE A 61 8.15 16.80 12.13
N PRO A 62 8.68 17.40 11.06
CA PRO A 62 7.93 17.57 9.83
C PRO A 62 7.83 16.28 9.02
N ILE A 63 6.75 16.17 8.23
CA ILE A 63 6.47 15.05 7.33
C ILE A 63 6.11 15.53 5.93
N ILE A 64 6.20 14.64 4.94
CA ILE A 64 5.59 14.81 3.63
C ILE A 64 4.33 13.94 3.60
N TYR A 65 3.17 14.58 3.49
CA TYR A 65 1.89 13.91 3.34
C TYR A 65 1.52 13.85 1.86
N LEU A 66 1.44 12.66 1.30
CA LEU A 66 1.17 12.44 -0.11
C LEU A 66 -0.30 12.12 -0.35
N LYS A 67 -0.82 12.69 -1.42
CA LYS A 67 -2.07 12.28 -2.06
C LYS A 67 -1.80 11.86 -3.50
N ARG A 68 -2.70 11.06 -4.08
CA ARG A 68 -2.50 10.54 -5.42
C ARG A 68 -2.60 11.63 -6.49
N THR A 69 -3.59 12.51 -6.38
CA THR A 69 -3.92 13.48 -7.43
C THR A 69 -3.66 14.93 -7.03
N VAL A 70 -3.50 15.78 -8.04
CA VAL A 70 -3.40 17.23 -7.87
C VAL A 70 -4.70 17.82 -7.32
N GLU A 71 -5.83 17.26 -7.73
CA GLU A 71 -7.16 17.67 -7.31
C GLU A 71 -7.34 17.48 -5.80
N ASP A 72 -6.92 16.34 -5.26
CA ASP A 72 -6.96 16.04 -3.83
C ASP A 72 -6.14 17.06 -3.05
N VAL A 73 -4.89 17.33 -3.50
CA VAL A 73 -4.01 18.29 -2.85
C VAL A 73 -4.59 19.70 -2.90
N ASN A 74 -5.06 20.14 -4.07
CA ASN A 74 -5.63 21.49 -4.22
C ASN A 74 -6.89 21.64 -3.36
N THR A 75 -7.74 20.63 -3.30
CA THR A 75 -8.95 20.63 -2.48
C THR A 75 -8.62 20.80 -0.99
N ILE A 76 -7.59 20.09 -0.50
CA ILE A 76 -7.16 20.16 0.90
C ILE A 76 -6.42 21.48 1.18
N SER A 77 -5.55 21.94 0.28
CA SER A 77 -4.65 23.08 0.52
C SER A 77 -5.28 24.45 0.26
N SER A 78 -6.39 24.54 -0.47
CA SER A 78 -7.05 25.84 -0.78
C SER A 78 -7.88 26.41 0.38
N GLY A 79 -7.75 25.90 1.55
CA GLY A 79 -8.67 25.86 2.67
C GLY A 79 -9.00 27.13 3.44
N SER A 80 -8.27 28.22 3.42
CA SER A 80 -8.55 29.31 4.40
C SER A 80 -9.61 30.33 3.98
N ASN A 81 -10.02 30.36 2.72
CA ASN A 81 -11.02 31.33 2.22
C ASN A 81 -12.36 30.69 1.79
N THR A 82 -12.51 29.40 1.96
CA THR A 82 -13.73 28.67 1.62
C THR A 82 -14.00 27.61 2.71
N HIS A 83 -15.22 27.09 2.81
CA HIS A 83 -15.61 26.01 3.71
C HIS A 83 -14.76 24.70 3.61
N ASN A 84 -13.63 24.72 2.92
CA ASN A 84 -12.71 23.60 2.72
C ASN A 84 -11.73 23.39 3.89
N ALA A 85 -11.67 24.27 4.88
CA ALA A 85 -10.93 24.02 6.11
C ALA A 85 -11.34 22.69 6.78
N ASP A 86 -12.61 22.32 6.64
CA ASP A 86 -13.18 21.07 7.15
C ASP A 86 -12.66 19.81 6.44
N LEU A 87 -11.99 19.93 5.28
CA LEU A 87 -11.42 18.82 4.54
C LEU A 87 -9.95 18.52 4.91
N SER A 88 -9.36 19.35 5.77
CA SER A 88 -8.01 19.11 6.26
C SER A 88 -7.94 17.82 7.11
N PRO A 89 -6.94 16.96 6.87
CA PRO A 89 -6.74 15.78 7.70
C PRO A 89 -6.34 16.12 9.15
N TYR A 90 -5.99 17.37 9.43
CA TYR A 90 -5.67 17.88 10.78
C TYR A 90 -6.89 18.33 11.59
N VAL A 91 -8.09 18.39 11.02
CA VAL A 91 -9.30 18.79 11.77
C VAL A 91 -9.50 17.96 13.05
N PRO A 92 -9.43 16.61 13.02
CA PRO A 92 -9.53 15.83 14.24
C PRO A 92 -8.38 16.11 15.22
N ILE A 93 -7.16 16.30 14.71
CA ILE A 93 -5.98 16.60 15.53
C ILE A 93 -6.14 17.94 16.23
N ASN A 94 -6.59 18.98 15.50
CA ASN A 94 -6.83 20.31 16.05
C ASN A 94 -7.84 20.26 17.21
N ARG A 95 -8.95 19.53 17.00
CA ARG A 95 -9.99 19.36 18.03
C ARG A 95 -9.46 18.65 19.27
N ASP A 96 -8.76 17.52 19.08
CA ASP A 96 -8.41 16.63 20.19
C ASP A 96 -7.16 17.13 20.96
N MET A 97 -6.28 17.87 20.28
CA MET A 97 -5.04 18.41 20.87
C MET A 97 -5.09 19.91 21.16
N LEU A 98 -6.22 20.58 20.90
CA LEU A 98 -6.38 22.03 21.02
C LEU A 98 -5.26 22.79 20.29
N THR A 99 -4.92 22.32 19.09
CA THR A 99 -3.97 22.97 18.18
C THR A 99 -4.72 23.66 17.06
N ASP A 100 -4.04 24.55 16.36
CA ASP A 100 -4.57 25.22 15.17
C ASP A 100 -3.58 24.98 14.03
N VAL A 101 -3.84 23.96 13.23
CA VAL A 101 -3.04 23.55 12.07
C VAL A 101 -3.88 23.74 10.82
N GLU A 102 -3.47 24.70 9.98
CA GLU A 102 -4.18 25.02 8.76
C GLU A 102 -3.33 24.80 7.51
N PRO A 103 -3.96 24.41 6.38
CA PRO A 103 -3.30 24.25 5.11
C PRO A 103 -3.12 25.61 4.40
N GLN A 104 -1.99 25.76 3.71
CA GLN A 104 -1.73 26.85 2.78
C GLN A 104 -1.23 26.32 1.43
N PRO A 105 -1.76 26.81 0.29
CA PRO A 105 -1.26 26.43 -1.02
C PRO A 105 0.11 27.08 -1.29
N ILE A 106 1.05 26.30 -1.84
CA ILE A 106 2.34 26.80 -2.33
C ILE A 106 2.29 26.93 -3.85
N SER A 107 1.84 25.87 -4.52
CA SER A 107 1.66 25.82 -5.97
C SER A 107 0.67 24.73 -6.34
N LYS A 108 0.31 24.61 -7.63
CA LYS A 108 -0.61 23.58 -8.10
C LYS A 108 -0.11 22.17 -7.75
N GLY A 109 -0.81 21.46 -6.85
CA GLY A 109 -0.46 20.13 -6.37
C GLY A 109 0.64 20.08 -5.30
N LEU A 110 0.93 21.22 -4.69
CA LEU A 110 1.83 21.37 -3.54
C LEU A 110 1.26 22.38 -2.56
N GLY A 111 1.17 22.02 -1.30
CA GLY A 111 0.80 22.89 -0.18
C GLY A 111 1.62 22.57 1.06
N ALA A 112 1.38 23.29 2.12
CA ALA A 112 1.98 23.04 3.42
C ALA A 112 0.95 23.27 4.53
N PHE A 113 1.16 22.63 5.66
CA PHE A 113 0.39 22.87 6.88
C PHE A 113 1.23 23.64 7.89
N TYR A 114 0.67 24.71 8.40
CA TYR A 114 1.30 25.55 9.39
C TYR A 114 0.52 25.49 10.69
N LYS A 115 1.23 25.53 11.80
CA LYS A 115 0.62 25.79 13.10
C LYS A 115 0.37 27.30 13.22
N PHE A 116 -0.82 27.67 13.62
CA PHE A 116 -1.19 29.05 13.88
C PHE A 116 -1.12 29.34 15.37
N LEU A 117 -0.71 30.53 15.71
CA LEU A 117 -0.73 31.09 17.05
C LEU A 117 -1.25 32.52 16.97
N ASP A 118 -2.32 32.85 17.69
CA ASP A 118 -2.99 34.14 17.66
C ASP A 118 -3.39 34.63 16.24
N GLY A 119 -3.72 33.67 15.35
CA GLY A 119 -4.14 33.96 13.97
C GLY A 119 -2.98 34.14 12.97
N GLU A 120 -1.74 34.00 13.40
CA GLU A 120 -0.55 34.12 12.55
C GLU A 120 0.16 32.76 12.41
N PRO A 121 0.68 32.39 11.22
CA PRO A 121 1.42 31.14 11.03
C PRO A 121 2.76 31.18 11.76
N VAL A 122 3.07 30.15 12.50
CA VAL A 122 4.41 29.94 13.08
C VAL A 122 5.40 29.63 11.96
N ASN A 123 6.57 30.25 12.00
CA ASN A 123 7.55 30.47 10.93
C ASN A 123 7.80 29.32 9.93
N GLU A 124 7.62 28.04 10.30
CA GLU A 124 7.91 26.91 9.42
C GLU A 124 6.76 25.93 9.36
N PRO A 125 6.53 25.30 8.19
CA PRO A 125 5.49 24.30 8.06
C PRO A 125 5.81 23.05 8.90
N ILE A 126 4.77 22.51 9.54
CA ILE A 126 4.87 21.24 10.28
C ILE A 126 4.74 20.02 9.36
N SER A 127 4.12 20.20 8.20
CA SER A 127 4.10 19.18 7.16
C SER A 127 3.85 19.80 5.78
N TYR A 128 4.20 19.01 4.76
CA TYR A 128 3.92 19.37 3.37
C TYR A 128 2.87 18.41 2.81
N ILE A 129 2.01 18.90 1.94
CA ILE A 129 1.10 18.07 1.16
C ILE A 129 1.45 18.15 -0.31
N MET A 130 1.62 17.00 -0.96
CA MET A 130 2.08 16.91 -2.34
C MET A 130 1.31 15.83 -3.12
N ALA A 131 1.08 16.10 -4.40
CA ALA A 131 0.52 15.12 -5.32
C ALA A 131 1.61 14.20 -5.88
N LEU A 132 1.40 12.88 -5.78
CA LEU A 132 2.35 11.86 -6.26
C LEU A 132 2.70 12.04 -7.74
N ASN A 133 1.74 12.43 -8.58
CA ASN A 133 1.97 12.65 -10.00
C ASN A 133 2.71 13.96 -10.36
N LYS A 134 3.04 14.80 -9.36
CA LYS A 134 3.75 16.10 -9.54
C LYS A 134 5.20 16.10 -9.07
N ILE A 135 5.72 15.02 -8.58
CA ILE A 135 7.08 14.90 -8.01
C ILE A 135 8.17 15.47 -8.94
N LYS A 136 8.07 15.21 -10.25
CA LYS A 136 9.05 15.70 -11.23
C LYS A 136 9.10 17.23 -11.35
N SER A 137 8.03 17.94 -10.98
CA SER A 137 7.96 19.40 -11.07
C SER A 137 8.43 20.12 -9.79
N VAL A 138 8.72 19.38 -8.72
CA VAL A 138 9.11 19.91 -7.41
C VAL A 138 10.61 19.71 -7.16
N LYS A 139 11.43 19.83 -8.23
CA LYS A 139 12.89 19.77 -8.13
C LYS A 139 13.40 20.94 -7.29
N GLY A 140 14.23 20.64 -6.29
CA GLY A 140 14.79 21.65 -5.37
C GLY A 140 13.91 21.96 -4.15
N PHE A 141 12.85 21.19 -3.93
CA PHE A 141 12.06 21.26 -2.71
C PHE A 141 12.90 20.76 -1.51
N GLU A 142 13.11 21.66 -0.55
CA GLU A 142 13.88 21.36 0.67
C GLU A 142 13.00 20.57 1.65
N ALA A 143 13.18 19.27 1.69
CA ALA A 143 12.45 18.35 2.55
C ALA A 143 13.37 17.49 3.46
N SER A 144 14.66 17.85 3.54
CA SER A 144 15.63 17.09 4.33
C SER A 144 15.28 16.99 5.82
N ARG A 145 14.50 17.94 6.34
CA ARG A 145 14.02 17.95 7.73
C ARG A 145 12.89 16.96 7.98
N CYS A 146 12.19 16.49 6.93
CA CYS A 146 11.08 15.55 7.08
C CYS A 146 11.60 14.18 7.51
N LYS A 147 10.99 13.61 8.56
CA LYS A 147 11.32 12.26 9.01
C LYS A 147 10.49 11.19 8.34
N TRP A 148 9.27 11.51 7.91
CA TRP A 148 8.37 10.56 7.26
C TRP A 148 7.86 11.08 5.93
N VAL A 149 7.68 10.14 4.99
CA VAL A 149 6.83 10.27 3.81
C VAL A 149 5.62 9.40 4.04
N VAL A 150 4.44 9.98 4.14
CA VAL A 150 3.18 9.28 4.42
C VAL A 150 2.31 9.34 3.17
N LEU A 151 2.02 8.19 2.56
CA LEU A 151 1.04 8.08 1.49
C LEU A 151 -0.22 7.41 2.02
N ASP A 152 -1.28 8.19 2.13
CA ASP A 152 -2.59 7.72 2.54
C ASP A 152 -3.37 7.22 1.32
N GLU A 153 -4.13 6.13 1.50
CA GLU A 153 -4.91 5.48 0.46
C GLU A 153 -4.06 5.04 -0.75
N PHE A 154 -2.87 4.43 -0.49
CA PHE A 154 -2.01 3.96 -1.59
C PHE A 154 -2.65 2.86 -2.44
N ILE A 155 -3.60 2.10 -1.91
CA ILE A 155 -4.48 1.21 -2.67
C ILE A 155 -5.70 2.03 -3.12
N PRO A 156 -5.90 2.23 -4.44
CA PRO A 156 -7.01 3.02 -4.96
C PRO A 156 -8.35 2.32 -4.75
N GLN A 157 -9.41 3.11 -4.72
CA GLN A 157 -10.76 2.58 -4.76
C GLN A 157 -11.08 2.02 -6.15
N ILE A 158 -12.05 1.09 -6.22
CA ILE A 158 -12.49 0.54 -7.50
C ILE A 158 -13.03 1.66 -8.39
N GLY A 159 -12.53 1.69 -9.63
CA GLY A 159 -12.92 2.70 -10.63
C GLY A 159 -12.04 3.94 -10.65
N GLU A 160 -11.12 4.11 -9.72
CA GLU A 160 -10.11 5.17 -9.80
C GLU A 160 -9.09 4.88 -10.91
N ARG A 161 -8.69 5.92 -11.62
CA ARG A 161 -7.65 5.83 -12.65
C ARG A 161 -6.28 5.74 -12.00
N ILE A 162 -5.57 4.65 -12.26
CA ILE A 162 -4.24 4.38 -11.74
C ILE A 162 -3.19 4.72 -12.79
N ASN A 163 -2.12 5.40 -12.38
CA ASN A 163 -0.94 5.57 -13.21
C ASN A 163 -0.01 4.35 -13.02
N HIS A 164 0.33 3.65 -14.09
CA HIS A 164 1.23 2.48 -14.06
C HIS A 164 2.60 2.76 -13.43
N ARG A 165 3.03 4.02 -13.41
CA ARG A 165 4.33 4.44 -12.87
C ARG A 165 4.26 5.00 -11.45
N GLU A 166 3.15 4.82 -10.72
CA GLU A 166 3.03 5.33 -9.35
C GLU A 166 4.10 4.76 -8.41
N GLY A 167 4.46 3.48 -8.57
CA GLY A 167 5.52 2.84 -7.78
C GLY A 167 6.88 3.51 -8.01
N GLU A 168 7.29 3.65 -9.27
CA GLU A 168 8.54 4.34 -9.63
C GLU A 168 8.55 5.80 -9.13
N GLN A 169 7.44 6.52 -9.30
CA GLN A 169 7.33 7.91 -8.86
C GLN A 169 7.49 8.06 -7.35
N LEU A 170 6.90 7.14 -6.59
CA LEU A 170 7.04 7.12 -5.13
C LEU A 170 8.49 6.85 -4.71
N MET A 171 9.16 5.88 -5.35
CA MET A 171 10.56 5.58 -5.07
C MET A 171 11.49 6.73 -5.48
N ASP A 172 11.23 7.39 -6.62
CA ASP A 172 11.99 8.57 -7.07
C ASP A 172 11.89 9.72 -6.04
N LEU A 173 10.70 9.96 -5.48
CA LEU A 173 10.51 10.95 -4.42
C LEU A 173 11.30 10.56 -3.17
N TYR A 174 11.05 9.35 -2.67
CA TYR A 174 11.69 8.85 -1.47
C TYR A 174 13.23 8.97 -1.56
N MET A 175 13.81 8.50 -2.66
CA MET A 175 15.25 8.57 -2.91
C MET A 175 15.76 10.02 -3.02
N SER A 176 14.97 10.93 -3.58
CA SER A 176 15.39 12.34 -3.67
C SER A 176 15.51 12.97 -2.29
N VAL A 177 14.51 12.74 -1.41
CA VAL A 177 14.53 13.25 -0.03
C VAL A 177 15.62 12.56 0.80
N LEU A 178 15.76 11.24 0.68
CA LEU A 178 16.74 10.44 1.43
C LEU A 178 18.19 10.88 1.13
N ARG A 179 18.53 11.10 -0.15
CA ARG A 179 19.88 11.53 -0.55
C ARG A 179 20.27 12.85 0.12
N ASP A 180 19.36 13.81 0.18
CA ASP A 180 19.62 15.11 0.82
C ASP A 180 19.82 14.94 2.33
N LYS A 181 19.06 14.05 2.97
CA LYS A 181 19.20 13.74 4.41
C LYS A 181 20.57 13.10 4.70
N VAL A 182 20.91 12.02 3.99
CA VAL A 182 22.20 11.31 4.18
C VAL A 182 23.39 12.23 3.94
N ALA A 183 23.31 13.10 2.92
CA ALA A 183 24.38 14.07 2.64
C ALA A 183 24.61 15.08 3.79
N ARG A 184 23.59 15.29 4.63
CA ARG A 184 23.65 16.19 5.81
C ARG A 184 23.91 15.45 7.12
N GLY A 185 24.01 14.11 7.10
CA GLY A 185 24.18 13.29 8.29
C GLY A 185 22.92 13.16 9.16
N ASP A 186 21.74 13.40 8.56
CA ASP A 186 20.46 13.26 9.23
C ASP A 186 20.03 11.79 9.39
N GLU A 187 19.03 11.55 10.24
CA GLU A 187 18.41 10.24 10.44
C GLU A 187 17.76 9.71 9.15
N GLU A 188 17.60 8.39 9.08
CA GLU A 188 16.92 7.71 7.99
C GLU A 188 15.48 8.21 7.82
N LEU A 189 15.04 8.31 6.57
CA LEU A 189 13.67 8.65 6.20
C LEU A 189 12.80 7.38 6.27
N LYS A 190 11.61 7.46 6.85
CA LYS A 190 10.64 6.36 6.85
C LYS A 190 9.53 6.59 5.84
N LEU A 191 9.17 5.55 5.09
CA LEU A 191 8.03 5.52 4.18
C LEU A 191 6.85 4.83 4.85
N ILE A 192 5.74 5.53 5.00
CA ILE A 192 4.52 5.02 5.62
C ILE A 192 3.41 4.94 4.56
N LEU A 193 2.91 3.76 4.31
CA LEU A 193 1.88 3.48 3.31
C LEU A 193 0.61 2.98 3.99
N PHE A 194 -0.47 3.75 3.93
CA PHE A 194 -1.77 3.37 4.47
C PHE A 194 -2.75 2.98 3.37
N ALA A 195 -3.50 1.91 3.58
CA ALA A 195 -4.56 1.50 2.67
C ALA A 195 -5.79 0.94 3.38
N ASN A 196 -6.90 0.98 2.66
CA ASN A 196 -8.04 0.10 2.89
C ASN A 196 -7.88 -1.16 2.03
N ALA A 197 -8.41 -2.30 2.47
CA ALA A 197 -8.29 -3.57 1.78
C ALA A 197 -9.21 -3.61 0.53
N GLU A 198 -8.72 -3.10 -0.61
CA GLU A 198 -9.44 -3.08 -1.89
C GLU A 198 -8.90 -4.12 -2.87
N ASP A 199 -7.71 -3.90 -3.40
CA ASP A 199 -7.00 -4.78 -4.32
C ASP A 199 -5.51 -4.76 -3.95
N ILE A 200 -4.97 -5.93 -3.62
CA ILE A 200 -3.57 -6.08 -3.23
C ILE A 200 -2.59 -5.71 -4.35
N SER A 201 -3.03 -5.82 -5.62
CA SER A 201 -2.20 -5.60 -6.78
C SER A 201 -2.28 -4.15 -7.26
N THR A 202 -1.33 -3.34 -6.86
CA THR A 202 -1.16 -1.94 -7.28
C THR A 202 0.24 -1.72 -7.88
N PRO A 203 0.47 -0.63 -8.64
CA PRO A 203 1.82 -0.30 -9.10
C PRO A 203 2.84 -0.20 -7.96
N ILE A 204 2.43 0.27 -6.77
CA ILE A 204 3.30 0.41 -5.60
C ILE A 204 3.64 -0.97 -5.01
N THR A 205 2.66 -1.86 -4.80
CA THR A 205 2.92 -3.20 -4.25
C THR A 205 3.73 -4.07 -5.20
N ARG A 206 3.57 -3.87 -6.51
CA ARG A 206 4.41 -4.51 -7.54
C ARG A 206 5.83 -3.98 -7.55
N GLU A 207 6.02 -2.68 -7.38
CA GLU A 207 7.35 -2.07 -7.32
C GLU A 207 8.10 -2.50 -6.07
N LEU A 208 7.41 -2.57 -4.95
CA LEU A 208 7.94 -3.07 -3.69
C LEU A 208 7.99 -4.60 -3.61
N GLU A 209 7.48 -5.35 -4.60
CA GLU A 209 7.46 -6.82 -4.65
C GLU A 209 6.92 -7.46 -3.35
N VAL A 210 5.82 -6.91 -2.81
CA VAL A 210 5.23 -7.36 -1.53
C VAL A 210 3.89 -8.07 -1.69
N ILE A 211 3.41 -8.25 -2.92
CA ILE A 211 2.08 -8.84 -3.21
C ILE A 211 1.92 -10.21 -2.56
N ASP A 212 2.91 -11.10 -2.73
CA ASP A 212 2.84 -12.47 -2.21
C ASP A 212 2.92 -12.53 -0.69
N ASP A 213 3.67 -11.61 -0.08
CA ASP A 213 3.78 -11.53 1.38
C ASP A 213 2.50 -10.95 2.00
N MET A 214 1.89 -9.94 1.38
CA MET A 214 0.57 -9.44 1.78
C MET A 214 -0.51 -10.51 1.61
N ALA A 215 -0.48 -11.29 0.52
CA ALA A 215 -1.40 -12.41 0.31
C ALA A 215 -1.27 -13.48 1.41
N LYS A 216 -0.04 -13.86 1.79
CA LYS A 216 0.22 -14.79 2.89
C LYS A 216 -0.36 -14.30 4.21
N LEU A 217 -0.18 -13.03 4.56
CA LEU A 217 -0.76 -12.45 5.78
C LEU A 217 -2.28 -12.49 5.78
N ASN A 218 -2.89 -12.20 4.65
CA ASN A 218 -4.35 -12.22 4.52
C ASN A 218 -4.94 -13.63 4.69
N ILE A 219 -4.20 -14.67 4.28
CA ILE A 219 -4.65 -16.07 4.33
C ILE A 219 -4.34 -16.72 5.69
N SER A 220 -3.29 -16.31 6.40
CA SER A 220 -2.76 -17.02 7.57
C SER A 220 -3.67 -17.00 8.80
N GLY A 221 -4.53 -15.99 8.95
CA GLY A 221 -5.53 -15.87 10.02
C GLY A 221 -5.00 -15.71 11.45
N GLU A 222 -3.81 -16.24 11.76
CA GLU A 222 -3.21 -16.20 13.10
C GLU A 222 -2.20 -15.06 13.25
N ASN A 223 -1.41 -14.81 12.20
CA ASN A 223 -0.41 -13.74 12.19
C ASN A 223 -0.90 -12.59 11.31
N ASN A 224 -0.79 -11.39 11.80
CA ASN A 224 -1.22 -10.19 11.09
C ASN A 224 -0.07 -9.20 10.84
N ILE A 225 1.15 -9.56 11.24
CA ILE A 225 2.36 -8.76 11.06
C ILE A 225 3.45 -9.63 10.43
N MET A 226 4.14 -9.07 9.41
CA MET A 226 5.31 -9.68 8.79
C MET A 226 6.42 -8.64 8.67
N TYR A 227 7.57 -8.91 9.27
CA TYR A 227 8.77 -8.11 9.05
C TYR A 227 9.71 -8.83 8.09
N LEU A 228 9.95 -8.22 6.94
CA LEU A 228 10.90 -8.66 5.91
C LEU A 228 12.27 -8.06 6.25
N GLU A 229 13.02 -8.73 7.12
CA GLU A 229 14.27 -8.23 7.71
C GLU A 229 15.30 -7.85 6.64
N ASP A 230 15.52 -8.74 5.65
CA ASP A 230 16.49 -8.51 4.57
C ASP A 230 16.16 -7.27 3.70
N ARG A 231 14.92 -6.81 3.75
CA ARG A 231 14.40 -5.71 2.95
C ARG A 231 14.06 -4.48 3.78
N GLY A 232 14.01 -4.59 5.11
CA GLY A 232 13.61 -3.53 6.02
C GLY A 232 12.16 -3.08 5.80
N ILE A 233 11.25 -3.98 5.41
CA ILE A 233 9.83 -3.66 5.14
C ILE A 233 8.96 -4.33 6.19
N LEU A 234 8.12 -3.54 6.87
CA LEU A 234 7.07 -4.03 7.76
C LEU A 234 5.73 -4.09 7.00
N LEU A 235 5.07 -5.22 7.06
CA LEU A 235 3.70 -5.43 6.61
C LEU A 235 2.80 -5.63 7.83
N HIS A 236 1.75 -4.84 7.98
CA HIS A 236 0.81 -4.94 9.09
C HIS A 236 -0.64 -4.90 8.59
N HIS A 237 -1.34 -6.01 8.71
CA HIS A 237 -2.78 -6.11 8.52
C HIS A 237 -3.49 -5.89 9.86
N ILE A 238 -4.04 -4.70 10.08
CA ILE A 238 -4.78 -4.40 11.31
C ILE A 238 -6.07 -5.22 11.32
N VAL A 239 -6.19 -6.13 12.27
CA VAL A 239 -7.36 -6.98 12.47
C VAL A 239 -8.34 -6.38 13.50
N ASN A 240 -9.60 -6.82 13.48
CA ASN A 240 -10.64 -6.26 14.35
C ASN A 240 -10.36 -6.42 15.85
N GLU A 241 -9.67 -7.48 16.24
CA GLU A 241 -9.27 -7.76 17.61
C GLU A 241 -8.26 -6.76 18.16
N GLU A 242 -7.49 -6.16 17.27
CA GLU A 242 -6.49 -5.13 17.61
C GLU A 242 -7.13 -3.76 17.87
N VAL A 243 -8.30 -3.52 17.29
CA VAL A 243 -9.01 -2.22 17.36
C VAL A 243 -10.42 -2.37 17.94
N PRO A 244 -10.56 -2.81 19.20
CA PRO A 244 -11.85 -3.11 19.82
C PRO A 244 -12.81 -1.93 19.90
N ALA A 245 -12.32 -0.69 20.01
CA ALA A 245 -13.16 0.50 20.04
C ALA A 245 -13.94 0.67 18.73
N VAL A 246 -13.30 0.41 17.58
CA VAL A 246 -13.93 0.49 16.26
C VAL A 246 -15.01 -0.58 16.12
N ARG A 247 -14.72 -1.80 16.57
CA ARG A 247 -15.70 -2.90 16.56
C ARG A 247 -16.92 -2.63 17.44
N MET A 248 -16.71 -2.02 18.60
CA MET A 248 -17.82 -1.61 19.47
C MET A 248 -18.73 -0.57 18.79
N GLN A 249 -18.15 0.41 18.10
CA GLN A 249 -18.90 1.41 17.34
C GLN A 249 -19.74 0.75 16.22
N ASP A 250 -19.15 -0.15 15.44
CA ASP A 250 -19.88 -0.83 14.36
C ASP A 250 -21.06 -1.63 14.84
N ASN A 251 -20.94 -2.33 15.96
CA ASN A 251 -22.02 -3.14 16.54
C ASN A 251 -23.26 -2.29 16.88
N GLN A 252 -23.10 -0.98 17.05
CA GLN A 252 -24.18 -0.04 17.28
C GLN A 252 -24.86 0.42 15.98
N LEU A 253 -24.19 0.25 14.83
CA LEU A 253 -24.70 0.70 13.53
C LEU A 253 -25.74 -0.28 12.97
N GLY A 254 -26.92 0.23 12.60
CA GLY A 254 -27.96 -0.57 11.95
C GLY A 254 -27.48 -1.20 10.63
N ILE A 255 -26.67 -0.46 9.86
CA ILE A 255 -26.08 -0.94 8.60
C ILE A 255 -25.13 -2.13 8.81
N TYR A 256 -24.39 -2.17 9.90
CA TYR A 256 -23.53 -3.31 10.22
C TYR A 256 -24.34 -4.60 10.35
N LYS A 257 -25.44 -4.56 11.13
CA LYS A 257 -26.32 -5.71 11.33
C LYS A 257 -26.92 -6.22 10.03
N ALA A 258 -27.27 -5.30 9.12
CA ALA A 258 -27.88 -5.64 7.84
C ALA A 258 -26.87 -6.19 6.81
N MET A 259 -25.65 -5.66 6.78
CA MET A 259 -24.72 -5.83 5.67
C MET A 259 -23.46 -6.64 5.98
N LYS A 260 -23.15 -6.96 7.23
CA LYS A 260 -21.88 -7.61 7.64
C LYS A 260 -21.53 -8.90 6.87
N ASN A 261 -22.55 -9.67 6.45
CA ASN A 261 -22.36 -10.93 5.74
C ASN A 261 -22.26 -10.77 4.20
N THR A 262 -22.42 -9.56 3.67
CA THR A 262 -22.26 -9.29 2.24
C THR A 262 -20.80 -9.11 1.88
N ALA A 263 -20.43 -9.23 0.58
CA ALA A 263 -19.07 -8.94 0.11
C ALA A 263 -18.62 -7.52 0.48
N TRP A 264 -19.53 -6.54 0.32
CA TRP A 264 -19.31 -5.16 0.74
C TRP A 264 -19.06 -5.03 2.25
N GLY A 265 -19.85 -5.76 3.06
CA GLY A 265 -19.71 -5.74 4.52
C GLY A 265 -18.42 -6.38 5.01
N ARG A 266 -18.00 -7.52 4.46
CA ARG A 266 -16.70 -8.14 4.78
C ARG A 266 -15.53 -7.20 4.48
N LYS A 267 -15.53 -6.58 3.32
CA LYS A 267 -14.54 -5.58 2.96
C LYS A 267 -14.54 -4.39 3.93
N THR A 268 -15.73 -3.85 4.22
CA THR A 268 -15.88 -2.60 4.98
C THR A 268 -15.64 -2.79 6.47
N PHE A 269 -16.10 -3.91 7.04
CA PHE A 269 -16.07 -4.15 8.48
C PHE A 269 -15.01 -5.15 8.94
N GLU A 270 -14.57 -6.07 8.05
CA GLU A 270 -13.55 -7.07 8.40
C GLU A 270 -12.19 -6.78 7.74
N GLY A 271 -12.12 -5.88 6.77
CA GLY A 271 -10.86 -5.52 6.10
C GLY A 271 -10.34 -6.60 5.17
N GLU A 272 -11.22 -7.47 4.66
CA GLU A 272 -10.85 -8.50 3.71
C GLU A 272 -10.62 -7.91 2.32
N PHE A 273 -9.60 -8.41 1.62
CA PHE A 273 -9.40 -8.13 0.20
C PHE A 273 -10.47 -8.85 -0.65
N ALA A 274 -11.67 -8.31 -0.65
CA ALA A 274 -12.84 -8.95 -1.29
C ALA A 274 -12.75 -9.06 -2.81
N ASN A 275 -11.80 -8.35 -3.44
CA ASN A 275 -11.60 -8.35 -4.89
C ASN A 275 -10.48 -9.27 -5.36
N ASN A 276 -9.78 -9.94 -4.45
CA ASN A 276 -8.68 -10.83 -4.77
C ASN A 276 -9.11 -12.29 -4.63
N ASP A 277 -8.96 -13.05 -5.71
CA ASP A 277 -9.24 -14.47 -5.72
C ASP A 277 -7.94 -15.27 -5.51
N PHE A 278 -7.80 -15.87 -4.34
CA PHE A 278 -6.65 -16.70 -3.98
C PHE A 278 -6.87 -18.20 -4.27
N SER A 279 -8.04 -18.60 -4.77
CA SER A 279 -8.41 -20.02 -4.98
C SER A 279 -7.52 -20.75 -6.01
N ASN A 280 -6.91 -19.99 -6.92
CA ASN A 280 -6.00 -20.51 -7.92
C ASN A 280 -4.55 -20.58 -7.45
N VAL A 281 -4.24 -20.16 -6.23
CA VAL A 281 -2.88 -20.21 -5.66
C VAL A 281 -2.72 -21.46 -4.82
N CYS A 282 -1.91 -22.40 -5.31
CA CYS A 282 -1.64 -23.67 -4.61
C CYS A 282 -0.31 -24.27 -5.02
N HIS A 283 0.21 -25.19 -4.21
CA HIS A 283 1.37 -25.98 -4.58
C HIS A 283 0.94 -27.21 -5.39
N MET A 284 1.55 -27.40 -6.56
CA MET A 284 1.34 -28.58 -7.40
C MET A 284 2.64 -29.32 -7.70
N SER A 285 2.53 -30.63 -7.86
CA SER A 285 3.65 -31.46 -8.33
C SER A 285 3.81 -31.31 -9.84
N LEU A 286 5.03 -31.15 -10.30
CA LEU A 286 5.38 -31.09 -11.73
C LEU A 286 5.47 -32.48 -12.41
N LYS A 287 5.16 -33.55 -11.67
CA LYS A 287 5.17 -34.90 -12.21
C LYS A 287 4.15 -35.00 -13.35
N ASN A 288 4.61 -35.55 -14.49
CA ASN A 288 3.81 -35.69 -15.73
C ASN A 288 3.34 -34.34 -16.33
N MET A 289 4.03 -33.27 -16.06
CA MET A 289 3.82 -31.97 -16.72
C MET A 289 4.97 -31.68 -17.68
N GLN A 290 4.67 -31.03 -18.79
CA GLN A 290 5.65 -30.61 -19.81
C GLN A 290 5.79 -29.09 -19.75
N GLY A 291 6.97 -28.56 -20.10
CA GLY A 291 7.18 -27.14 -20.24
C GLY A 291 6.38 -26.58 -21.40
N PHE A 292 5.60 -25.55 -21.16
CA PHE A 292 4.78 -24.89 -22.16
C PHE A 292 5.37 -23.52 -22.50
N ALA A 293 5.57 -22.63 -21.52
CA ALA A 293 6.10 -21.30 -21.77
C ALA A 293 7.09 -20.87 -20.67
N HIS A 294 8.02 -19.99 -21.03
CA HIS A 294 8.88 -19.23 -20.13
C HIS A 294 8.56 -17.75 -20.28
N LEU A 295 8.43 -17.05 -19.15
CA LEU A 295 8.20 -15.63 -19.06
C LEU A 295 9.29 -15.00 -18.20
N HIS A 296 10.14 -14.16 -18.78
CA HIS A 296 11.01 -13.29 -18.01
C HIS A 296 10.30 -11.96 -17.73
N TYR A 297 10.18 -11.55 -16.47
CA TYR A 297 9.58 -10.29 -16.07
C TYR A 297 10.33 -9.66 -14.90
N LYS A 298 10.85 -8.45 -15.08
CA LYS A 298 11.77 -7.78 -14.14
C LYS A 298 12.98 -8.68 -13.86
N ALA A 299 13.20 -9.08 -12.60
CA ALA A 299 14.29 -9.97 -12.19
C ALA A 299 13.87 -11.43 -12.03
N HIS A 300 12.68 -11.79 -12.47
CA HIS A 300 12.09 -13.11 -12.22
C HIS A 300 11.89 -13.90 -13.51
N ASP A 301 12.14 -15.20 -13.40
CA ASP A 301 11.86 -16.20 -14.44
C ASP A 301 10.71 -17.08 -14.00
N TYR A 302 9.63 -17.10 -14.78
CA TYR A 302 8.45 -17.90 -14.54
C TYR A 302 8.31 -18.95 -15.62
N TYR A 303 8.01 -20.18 -15.22
CA TYR A 303 7.79 -21.30 -16.13
C TYR A 303 6.36 -21.78 -16.02
N ILE A 304 5.68 -21.87 -17.16
CA ILE A 304 4.35 -22.42 -17.29
C ILE A 304 4.48 -23.86 -17.78
N TYR A 305 3.87 -24.75 -17.04
CA TYR A 305 3.80 -26.17 -17.36
C TYR A 305 2.38 -26.53 -17.78
N ILE A 306 2.26 -27.55 -18.66
CA ILE A 306 0.98 -28.11 -19.08
C ILE A 306 0.93 -29.61 -18.80
N LYS A 307 -0.20 -30.07 -18.34
CA LYS A 307 -0.54 -31.50 -18.32
C LYS A 307 -1.45 -31.78 -19.51
N GLU A 308 -0.89 -32.30 -20.62
CA GLU A 308 -1.58 -32.47 -21.91
C GLU A 308 -2.88 -33.27 -21.78
N GLU A 309 -2.90 -34.37 -20.97
CA GLU A 309 -4.07 -35.21 -20.77
C GLU A 309 -5.31 -34.46 -20.27
N THR A 310 -5.13 -33.41 -19.49
CA THR A 310 -6.21 -32.66 -18.82
C THR A 310 -6.33 -31.22 -19.30
N GLY A 311 -5.34 -30.68 -20.02
CA GLY A 311 -5.24 -29.27 -20.37
C GLY A 311 -5.05 -28.38 -19.16
N GLN A 312 -4.52 -28.90 -18.05
CA GLN A 312 -4.25 -28.16 -16.83
C GLN A 312 -2.89 -27.49 -16.90
N PHE A 313 -2.84 -26.20 -16.59
CA PHE A 313 -1.61 -25.41 -16.50
C PHE A 313 -1.19 -25.18 -15.04
N TYR A 314 0.11 -24.99 -14.84
CA TYR A 314 0.70 -24.59 -13.58
C TYR A 314 1.88 -23.63 -13.81
N MET A 315 1.93 -22.52 -13.10
CA MET A 315 3.02 -21.53 -13.19
C MET A 315 3.82 -21.48 -11.89
N CYS A 316 5.14 -21.55 -12.01
CA CYS A 316 6.09 -21.51 -10.90
C CYS A 316 7.47 -21.03 -11.38
N GLU A 317 8.43 -20.84 -10.45
CA GLU A 317 9.83 -20.47 -10.77
C GLU A 317 10.73 -21.67 -11.07
N SER A 318 10.23 -22.89 -10.97
CA SER A 318 11.03 -24.09 -11.24
C SER A 318 11.39 -24.15 -12.71
N LYS A 319 12.69 -24.15 -13.02
CA LYS A 319 13.20 -24.08 -14.39
C LYS A 319 12.84 -25.33 -15.21
N CYS A 320 12.30 -25.10 -16.40
CA CYS A 320 12.12 -26.14 -17.43
C CYS A 320 13.27 -26.12 -18.43
N LYS A 321 13.69 -27.32 -18.89
CA LYS A 321 14.76 -27.45 -19.89
C LYS A 321 14.30 -27.11 -21.32
N CYS A 322 13.05 -27.37 -21.63
CA CYS A 322 12.47 -27.15 -22.95
C CYS A 322 11.08 -26.52 -22.77
N VAL A 323 10.86 -25.40 -23.43
CA VAL A 323 9.57 -24.75 -23.53
C VAL A 323 9.23 -24.51 -24.99
N GLU A 324 7.95 -24.45 -25.30
CA GLU A 324 7.46 -24.15 -26.67
C GLU A 324 7.53 -22.66 -26.94
N PHE A 325 7.25 -21.83 -25.93
CA PHE A 325 7.21 -20.37 -26.03
C PHE A 325 8.18 -19.73 -25.05
N ASP A 326 8.83 -18.64 -25.49
CA ASP A 326 9.81 -17.91 -24.70
C ASP A 326 9.61 -16.39 -24.92
N TYR A 327 9.36 -15.64 -23.81
CA TYR A 327 9.06 -14.22 -23.85
C TYR A 327 9.81 -13.45 -22.77
N ASP A 328 10.45 -12.36 -23.17
CA ASP A 328 10.96 -11.34 -22.25
C ASP A 328 9.95 -10.19 -22.16
N LEU A 329 9.15 -10.18 -21.11
CA LEU A 329 8.10 -9.18 -20.88
C LEU A 329 8.65 -7.79 -20.50
N SER A 330 9.97 -7.61 -20.42
CA SER A 330 10.60 -6.29 -20.38
C SER A 330 10.60 -5.62 -21.77
N LEU A 331 10.45 -6.40 -22.85
CA LEU A 331 10.45 -5.96 -24.22
C LEU A 331 9.03 -5.80 -24.80
N GLU A 332 8.72 -4.63 -25.32
CA GLU A 332 7.38 -4.31 -25.85
C GLU A 332 6.92 -5.28 -26.97
N ASN A 333 7.86 -5.75 -27.81
CA ASN A 333 7.54 -6.72 -28.85
C ASN A 333 7.12 -8.07 -28.27
N ASP A 334 7.78 -8.54 -27.22
CA ASP A 334 7.46 -9.82 -26.59
C ASP A 334 6.18 -9.71 -25.75
N GLN A 335 5.89 -8.55 -25.17
CA GLN A 335 4.59 -8.28 -24.54
C GLN A 335 3.43 -8.46 -25.56
N LYS A 336 3.58 -7.92 -26.78
CA LYS A 336 2.58 -8.06 -27.86
C LYS A 336 2.51 -9.51 -28.36
N ARG A 337 3.66 -10.15 -28.59
CA ARG A 337 3.71 -11.58 -29.01
C ARG A 337 3.00 -12.49 -27.99
N PHE A 338 3.31 -12.36 -26.72
CA PHE A 338 2.64 -13.12 -25.66
C PHE A 338 1.13 -12.90 -25.67
N PHE A 339 0.71 -11.63 -25.82
CA PHE A 339 -0.71 -11.29 -25.85
C PHE A 339 -1.43 -11.93 -27.07
N ASP A 340 -0.82 -11.88 -28.25
CA ASP A 340 -1.41 -12.38 -29.49
C ASP A 340 -1.36 -13.92 -29.58
N GLU A 341 -0.28 -14.55 -29.10
CA GLU A 341 -0.02 -15.98 -29.31
C GLU A 341 -0.68 -16.87 -28.25
N ILE A 342 -0.52 -16.60 -26.95
CA ILE A 342 -0.94 -17.53 -25.88
C ILE A 342 -1.79 -16.94 -24.75
N TYR A 343 -1.82 -15.61 -24.60
CA TYR A 343 -2.51 -14.97 -23.47
C TYR A 343 -3.98 -15.40 -23.32
N PHE A 344 -4.73 -15.42 -24.42
CA PHE A 344 -6.16 -15.77 -24.37
C PHE A 344 -6.40 -17.21 -23.95
N THR A 345 -5.55 -18.15 -24.40
CA THR A 345 -5.59 -19.56 -23.98
C THR A 345 -5.35 -19.70 -22.48
N LEU A 346 -4.33 -19.00 -21.97
CA LEU A 346 -3.99 -19.04 -20.54
C LEU A 346 -5.09 -18.37 -19.70
N ARG A 347 -5.62 -17.24 -20.15
CA ARG A 347 -6.71 -16.54 -19.46
C ARG A 347 -8.00 -17.38 -19.42
N GLU A 348 -8.33 -18.05 -20.50
CA GLU A 348 -9.47 -18.97 -20.56
C GLU A 348 -9.26 -20.16 -19.59
N ALA A 349 -8.06 -20.70 -19.55
CA ALA A 349 -7.71 -21.75 -18.59
C ALA A 349 -7.86 -21.30 -17.14
N CYS A 350 -7.48 -20.04 -16.81
CA CYS A 350 -7.74 -19.44 -15.50
C CYS A 350 -9.24 -19.40 -15.16
N ILE A 351 -10.05 -18.86 -16.07
CA ILE A 351 -11.50 -18.72 -15.87
C ILE A 351 -12.19 -20.07 -15.66
N ASN A 352 -11.68 -21.11 -16.32
CA ASN A 352 -12.21 -22.46 -16.22
C ASN A 352 -11.55 -23.30 -15.12
N ASP A 353 -10.86 -22.68 -14.16
CA ASP A 353 -10.18 -23.35 -13.04
C ASP A 353 -9.11 -24.37 -13.45
N ARG A 354 -8.57 -24.27 -14.66
CA ARG A 354 -7.55 -25.14 -15.24
C ARG A 354 -6.14 -24.57 -15.21
N PHE A 355 -5.95 -23.39 -14.61
CA PHE A 355 -4.63 -22.80 -14.45
C PHE A 355 -4.39 -22.48 -12.97
N LYS A 356 -3.39 -23.13 -12.38
CA LYS A 356 -2.98 -22.91 -11.00
C LYS A 356 -1.61 -22.25 -10.93
N PHE A 357 -1.36 -21.55 -9.83
CA PHE A 357 -0.17 -20.72 -9.63
C PHE A 357 0.48 -21.02 -8.30
N LYS A 358 1.80 -20.99 -8.26
CA LYS A 358 2.55 -21.15 -7.01
C LYS A 358 2.42 -19.93 -6.10
N ALA A 359 2.26 -18.73 -6.67
CA ALA A 359 2.17 -17.46 -5.96
C ALA A 359 1.09 -16.55 -6.57
N TYR A 360 0.56 -15.62 -5.77
CA TYR A 360 -0.50 -14.72 -6.22
C TYR A 360 -0.01 -13.71 -7.28
N SER A 361 1.23 -13.27 -7.18
CA SER A 361 1.87 -12.38 -8.17
C SER A 361 1.85 -12.97 -9.59
N MET A 362 1.99 -14.30 -9.72
CA MET A 362 1.91 -15.01 -11.00
C MET A 362 0.48 -15.01 -11.55
N TYR A 363 -0.51 -15.28 -10.69
CA TYR A 363 -1.92 -15.18 -11.05
C TYR A 363 -2.27 -13.77 -11.52
N ASP A 364 -1.85 -12.76 -10.77
CA ASP A 364 -2.08 -11.35 -11.08
C ASP A 364 -1.46 -10.95 -12.42
N LEU A 365 -0.22 -11.39 -12.71
CA LEU A 365 0.46 -11.14 -13.98
C LEU A 365 -0.36 -11.65 -15.19
N ILE A 366 -0.98 -12.80 -15.08
CA ILE A 366 -1.78 -13.38 -16.17
C ILE A 366 -3.17 -12.73 -16.25
N ILE A 367 -3.93 -12.69 -15.14
CA ILE A 367 -5.32 -12.21 -15.15
C ILE A 367 -5.41 -10.72 -15.42
N ASN A 368 -4.51 -9.95 -14.85
CA ASN A 368 -4.47 -8.51 -14.97
C ASN A 368 -3.45 -8.00 -16.00
N TYR A 369 -3.03 -8.84 -16.95
CA TYR A 369 -1.97 -8.54 -17.93
C TYR A 369 -2.06 -7.13 -18.52
N LYS A 370 -3.27 -6.70 -18.93
CA LYS A 370 -3.52 -5.35 -19.46
C LYS A 370 -3.33 -4.21 -18.45
N LYS A 371 -3.30 -4.52 -17.13
CA LYS A 371 -2.94 -3.53 -16.11
C LYS A 371 -1.42 -3.33 -16.00
N PHE A 372 -0.63 -4.28 -16.49
CA PHE A 372 0.83 -4.23 -16.48
C PHE A 372 1.39 -3.62 -17.77
N PHE A 373 0.77 -3.95 -18.90
CA PHE A 373 1.30 -3.66 -20.24
C PHE A 373 0.26 -2.96 -21.11
N ASN A 374 0.75 -2.08 -21.98
CA ASN A 374 -0.10 -1.33 -22.95
C ASN A 374 -0.33 -2.17 -24.22
N VAL A 375 -1.12 -3.24 -24.13
CA VAL A 375 -1.44 -4.16 -25.22
C VAL A 375 -2.95 -4.33 -25.41
#